data_a4b9442618330ed24aaed2b63326e876
#
_entry.id   a4b9442618330ed24aaed2b63326e876
#
_cell.length_a   1.000
_cell.length_b   1.000
_cell.length_c   1.000
_cell.angle_alpha   90.00
_cell.angle_beta   90.00
_cell.angle_gamma   90.00
#
_symmetry.space_group_name_H-M   'P 1'
#
loop_
_entity.id
_entity.type
_entity.pdbx_description
1 polymer ?
#
loop_
_entity_poly.entity_id
_entity_poly.type
_entity_poly.pdbx_seq_one_letter_code
_entity_poly.pdbx_strand_id
1 'polypeptide(L)'
;MVIEVKDYSKKIGKTDVLREINLEMKSGRIYGLKGKNGSGKTMLMRAISGLIKPTSGAVIVDGNVIGEDICFPQSIGVLLENPGFLAEYTGYKNLKLLADIKGVIDDEQIIQVLEKIGLGEAAGKKYRKYSLGMKQKLGIAQVIMEN
;
A
#
# COMPACT_ATOMS: atom_id res chain seq x y z
N MET A 1 -0.23 8.41 -14.92
CA MET A 1 -0.62 8.80 -13.55
C MET A 1 0.37 9.80 -13.01
N VAL A 2 -0.12 10.88 -12.44
CA VAL A 2 0.65 11.90 -11.72
C VAL A 2 0.05 12.02 -10.33
N ILE A 3 0.89 12.05 -9.29
CA ILE A 3 0.49 12.32 -7.92
C ILE A 3 1.15 13.62 -7.50
N GLU A 4 0.34 14.59 -7.09
CA GLU A 4 0.80 15.86 -6.56
C GLU A 4 0.40 15.97 -5.10
N VAL A 5 1.32 16.41 -4.25
CA VAL A 5 1.05 16.80 -2.87
C VAL A 5 1.31 18.30 -2.79
N LYS A 6 0.30 19.07 -2.42
CA LYS A 6 0.35 20.56 -2.42
C LYS A 6 0.07 21.09 -1.03
N ASP A 7 1.07 21.76 -0.46
CA ASP A 7 1.04 22.41 0.87
C ASP A 7 0.43 21.54 1.97
N TYR A 8 0.64 20.22 1.83
CA TYR A 8 -0.01 19.23 2.68
C TYR A 8 0.57 19.27 4.10
N SER A 9 -0.28 19.59 5.04
CA SER A 9 0.03 19.55 6.46
C SER A 9 -0.93 18.62 7.20
N LYS A 10 -0.39 17.89 8.18
CA LYS A 10 -1.18 17.05 9.06
C LYS A 10 -0.80 17.25 10.51
N LYS A 11 -1.81 17.62 11.31
CA LYS A 11 -1.70 17.73 12.76
C LYS A 11 -2.49 16.62 13.44
N ILE A 12 -1.91 16.01 14.47
CA ILE A 12 -2.56 15.02 15.32
C ILE A 12 -2.47 15.53 16.77
N GLY A 13 -3.62 15.88 17.34
CA GLY A 13 -3.65 16.58 18.63
C GLY A 13 -2.88 17.91 18.53
N LYS A 14 -1.81 18.04 19.32
CA LYS A 14 -0.94 19.24 19.32
C LYS A 14 0.33 19.11 18.47
N THR A 15 0.56 17.94 17.83
CA THR A 15 1.80 17.64 17.12
C THR A 15 1.61 17.76 15.61
N ASP A 16 2.45 18.57 14.95
CA ASP A 16 2.57 18.60 13.50
C ASP A 16 3.35 17.39 13.02
N VAL A 17 2.67 16.45 12.34
CA VAL A 17 3.25 15.19 11.83
C VAL A 17 3.80 15.35 10.42
N LEU A 18 3.15 16.21 9.63
CA LEU A 18 3.57 16.67 8.31
C LEU A 18 3.35 18.17 8.24
N ARG A 19 4.30 18.91 7.63
CA ARG A 19 4.23 20.37 7.51
C ARG A 19 4.58 20.79 6.10
N GLU A 20 3.65 21.44 5.42
CA GLU A 20 3.82 22.08 4.11
C GLU A 20 4.57 21.20 3.09
N ILE A 21 4.17 19.92 3.02
CA ILE A 21 4.79 18.98 2.10
C ILE A 21 4.36 19.29 0.68
N ASN A 22 5.34 19.49 -0.19
CA ASN A 22 5.16 19.69 -1.62
C ASN A 22 6.00 18.67 -2.37
N LEU A 23 5.37 17.84 -3.22
CA LEU A 23 6.06 16.89 -4.06
C LEU A 23 5.20 16.50 -5.26
N GLU A 24 5.85 16.08 -6.33
CA GLU A 24 5.23 15.54 -7.53
C GLU A 24 5.86 14.17 -7.85
N MET A 25 5.02 13.18 -8.13
CA MET A 25 5.45 11.84 -8.52
C MET A 25 4.76 11.45 -9.83
N LYS A 26 5.54 10.95 -10.80
CA LYS A 26 5.08 10.51 -12.13
C LYS A 26 5.15 9.00 -12.24
N SER A 27 4.21 8.40 -12.96
CA SER A 27 4.21 6.97 -13.25
C SER A 27 5.50 6.52 -13.95
N GLY A 28 5.80 5.23 -13.84
CA GLY A 28 7.00 4.63 -14.43
C GLY A 28 8.30 4.92 -13.67
N ARG A 29 8.23 5.51 -12.48
CA ARG A 29 9.39 5.81 -11.62
C ARG A 29 9.24 5.22 -10.24
N ILE A 30 10.37 4.92 -9.59
CA ILE A 30 10.45 4.51 -8.19
C ILE A 30 10.93 5.71 -7.38
N TYR A 31 10.19 6.07 -6.34
CA TYR A 31 10.50 7.15 -5.42
C TYR A 31 10.86 6.62 -4.05
N GLY A 32 12.01 7.05 -3.51
CA GLY A 32 12.48 6.67 -2.17
C GLY A 32 12.26 7.79 -1.16
N LEU A 33 11.59 7.50 -0.06
CA LEU A 33 11.46 8.42 1.07
C LEU A 33 12.56 8.15 2.10
N LYS A 34 13.50 9.09 2.27
CA LYS A 34 14.59 8.99 3.24
C LYS A 34 14.35 9.92 4.42
N GLY A 35 14.62 9.46 5.63
CA GLY A 35 14.52 10.25 6.86
C GLY A 35 14.63 9.39 8.11
N LYS A 36 14.85 10.03 9.25
CA LYS A 36 14.94 9.38 10.58
C LYS A 36 13.60 8.71 10.95
N ASN A 37 13.63 7.81 11.94
CA ASN A 37 12.40 7.28 12.51
C ASN A 37 11.59 8.44 13.14
N GLY A 38 10.26 8.41 12.95
CA GLY A 38 9.37 9.49 13.40
C GLY A 38 9.33 10.73 12.48
N SER A 39 10.05 10.77 11.34
CA SER A 39 10.04 11.92 10.42
C SER A 39 8.80 12.05 9.53
N GLY A 40 7.75 11.25 9.77
CA GLY A 40 6.51 11.35 9.02
C GLY A 40 6.42 10.51 7.73
N LYS A 41 7.42 9.71 7.36
CA LYS A 41 7.41 8.90 6.12
C LYS A 41 6.15 8.04 5.97
N THR A 42 5.80 7.27 7.00
CA THR A 42 4.59 6.44 7.00
C THR A 42 3.33 7.29 6.93
N MET A 43 3.32 8.45 7.57
CA MET A 43 2.19 9.39 7.52
C MET A 43 2.02 9.99 6.13
N LEU A 44 3.12 10.31 5.44
CA LEU A 44 3.08 10.78 4.05
C LEU A 44 2.54 9.68 3.12
N MET A 45 2.98 8.43 3.27
CA MET A 45 2.43 7.31 2.50
C MET A 45 0.92 7.13 2.76
N ARG A 46 0.48 7.23 4.02
CA ARG A 46 -0.95 7.21 4.38
C ARG A 46 -1.73 8.36 3.76
N ALA A 47 -1.14 9.55 3.69
CA ALA A 47 -1.75 10.71 3.03
C ALA A 47 -1.94 10.47 1.54
N ILE A 48 -0.89 10.04 0.84
CA ILE A 48 -0.91 9.75 -0.60
C ILE A 48 -1.91 8.64 -0.95
N SER A 49 -2.09 7.66 -0.06
CA SER A 49 -3.06 6.58 -0.25
C SER A 49 -4.50 6.94 0.18
N GLY A 50 -4.76 8.16 0.64
CA GLY A 50 -6.10 8.57 1.07
C GLY A 50 -6.52 8.06 2.46
N LEU A 51 -5.62 7.39 3.18
CA LEU A 51 -5.93 6.82 4.50
C LEU A 51 -6.01 7.85 5.62
N ILE A 52 -5.51 9.05 5.39
CA ILE A 52 -5.63 10.18 6.33
C ILE A 52 -5.96 11.47 5.58
N LYS A 53 -6.87 12.26 6.14
CA LYS A 53 -7.22 13.57 5.61
C LYS A 53 -6.20 14.63 6.06
N PRO A 54 -5.91 15.65 5.24
CA PRO A 54 -5.07 16.78 5.61
C PRO A 54 -5.71 17.64 6.72
N THR A 55 -4.87 18.40 7.42
CA THR A 55 -5.30 19.58 8.19
C THR A 55 -5.37 20.79 7.26
N SER A 56 -4.44 20.91 6.30
CA SER A 56 -4.45 21.88 5.21
C SER A 56 -3.70 21.30 4.00
N GLY A 57 -3.93 21.88 2.82
CA GLY A 57 -3.37 21.40 1.57
C GLY A 57 -4.11 20.17 1.04
N ALA A 58 -3.57 19.52 0.00
CA ALA A 58 -4.23 18.44 -0.70
C ALA A 58 -3.25 17.40 -1.27
N VAL A 59 -3.77 16.20 -1.52
CA VAL A 59 -3.18 15.21 -2.44
C VAL A 59 -4.07 15.11 -3.67
N ILE A 60 -3.48 15.22 -4.84
CA ILE A 60 -4.16 15.19 -6.14
C ILE A 60 -3.61 14.02 -6.94
N VAL A 61 -4.49 13.19 -7.47
CA VAL A 61 -4.13 12.05 -8.33
C VAL A 61 -4.84 12.20 -9.67
N ASP A 62 -4.06 12.37 -10.72
CA ASP A 62 -4.55 12.63 -12.09
C ASP A 62 -5.63 13.73 -12.14
N GLY A 63 -5.40 14.84 -11.41
CA GLY A 63 -6.27 15.99 -11.35
C GLY A 63 -7.42 15.90 -10.33
N ASN A 64 -7.63 14.74 -9.69
CA ASN A 64 -8.69 14.55 -8.70
C ASN A 64 -8.15 14.70 -7.27
N VAL A 65 -8.79 15.49 -6.45
CA VAL A 65 -8.42 15.73 -5.04
C VAL A 65 -8.91 14.58 -4.18
N ILE A 66 -7.98 13.93 -3.46
CA ILE A 66 -8.32 12.85 -2.52
C ILE A 66 -9.07 13.44 -1.31
N GLY A 67 -10.22 12.85 -1.03
CA GLY A 67 -11.09 13.26 0.08
C GLY A 67 -12.14 14.30 -0.30
N GLU A 68 -12.12 14.80 -1.56
CA GLU A 68 -13.12 15.69 -2.15
C GLU A 68 -13.73 15.04 -3.40
N ASP A 69 -12.97 14.91 -4.50
CA ASP A 69 -13.43 14.32 -5.76
C ASP A 69 -13.46 12.79 -5.71
N ILE A 70 -12.48 12.19 -5.05
CA ILE A 70 -12.35 10.73 -4.88
C ILE A 70 -11.97 10.40 -3.44
N CYS A 71 -12.51 9.28 -2.91
CA CYS A 71 -12.13 8.80 -1.57
C CYS A 71 -10.73 8.20 -1.57
N PHE A 72 -10.39 7.42 -2.60
CA PHE A 72 -9.11 6.72 -2.76
C PHE A 72 -8.71 6.70 -4.24
N PRO A 73 -7.40 6.62 -4.56
CA PRO A 73 -6.97 6.36 -5.93
C PRO A 73 -7.59 5.06 -6.47
N GLN A 74 -8.00 5.02 -7.73
CA GLN A 74 -8.69 3.87 -8.33
C GLN A 74 -7.84 2.60 -8.35
N SER A 75 -6.55 2.73 -8.60
CA SER A 75 -5.60 1.62 -8.59
C SER A 75 -4.47 1.95 -7.62
N ILE A 76 -4.55 1.39 -6.42
CA ILE A 76 -3.54 1.55 -5.40
C ILE A 76 -3.35 0.26 -4.61
N GLY A 77 -2.09 -0.18 -4.48
CA GLY A 77 -1.69 -1.20 -3.53
C GLY A 77 -0.84 -0.58 -2.43
N VAL A 78 -1.15 -0.88 -1.17
CA VAL A 78 -0.49 -0.25 -0.02
C VAL A 78 0.02 -1.30 0.95
N LEU A 79 1.32 -1.23 1.27
CA LEU A 79 1.95 -2.01 2.33
C LEU A 79 2.71 -1.05 3.25
N LEU A 80 2.10 -0.66 4.36
CA LEU A 80 2.66 0.33 5.28
C LEU A 80 3.42 -0.26 6.46
N GLU A 81 3.05 -1.47 6.85
CA GLU A 81 3.58 -2.17 8.04
C GLU A 81 3.63 -3.68 7.76
N ASN A 82 3.84 -4.50 8.78
CA ASN A 82 3.77 -5.94 8.62
C ASN A 82 2.37 -6.37 8.17
N PRO A 83 2.26 -7.20 7.13
CA PRO A 83 0.96 -7.66 6.64
C PRO A 83 0.24 -8.49 7.71
N GLY A 84 -1.02 -8.16 7.98
CA GLY A 84 -1.90 -8.79 8.97
C GLY A 84 -2.64 -10.02 8.42
N PHE A 85 -1.93 -10.97 7.80
CA PHE A 85 -2.54 -12.19 7.28
C PHE A 85 -2.98 -13.17 8.37
N LEU A 86 -3.94 -14.04 8.04
CA LEU A 86 -4.47 -15.07 8.93
C LEU A 86 -3.44 -16.19 9.13
N ALA A 87 -3.00 -16.38 10.36
CA ALA A 87 -1.89 -17.26 10.73
C ALA A 87 -2.11 -18.73 10.35
N GLU A 88 -3.35 -19.21 10.46
CA GLU A 88 -3.74 -20.60 10.18
C GLU A 88 -4.00 -20.89 8.71
N TYR A 89 -4.12 -19.86 7.88
CA TYR A 89 -4.34 -19.99 6.45
C TYR A 89 -3.01 -20.08 5.71
N THR A 90 -3.02 -20.70 4.54
CA THR A 90 -1.85 -20.75 3.67
C THR A 90 -1.59 -19.39 3.02
N GLY A 91 -0.41 -19.19 2.45
CA GLY A 91 -0.12 -17.97 1.68
C GLY A 91 -1.12 -17.76 0.55
N TYR A 92 -1.38 -18.81 -0.23
CA TYR A 92 -2.38 -18.80 -1.29
C TYR A 92 -3.78 -18.42 -0.75
N LYS A 93 -4.26 -19.09 0.30
CA LYS A 93 -5.60 -18.84 0.85
C LYS A 93 -5.77 -17.43 1.39
N ASN A 94 -4.72 -16.84 1.95
CA ASN A 94 -4.74 -15.43 2.39
C ASN A 94 -4.92 -14.47 1.20
N LEU A 95 -4.19 -14.69 0.10
CA LEU A 95 -4.36 -13.86 -1.11
C LEU A 95 -5.73 -14.09 -1.76
N LYS A 96 -6.19 -15.34 -1.83
CA LYS A 96 -7.52 -15.68 -2.37
C LYS A 96 -8.66 -14.94 -1.66
N LEU A 97 -8.63 -14.89 -0.33
CA LEU A 97 -9.63 -14.15 0.45
C LEU A 97 -9.67 -12.65 0.09
N LEU A 98 -8.51 -12.05 -0.18
CA LEU A 98 -8.44 -10.65 -0.58
C LEU A 98 -8.89 -10.45 -2.03
N ALA A 99 -8.48 -11.36 -2.93
CA ALA A 99 -8.90 -11.35 -4.33
C ALA A 99 -10.42 -11.46 -4.48
N ASP A 100 -11.05 -12.30 -3.67
CA ASP A 100 -12.50 -12.52 -3.68
C ASP A 100 -13.31 -11.27 -3.28
N ILE A 101 -12.70 -10.30 -2.58
CA ILE A 101 -13.36 -9.03 -2.20
C ILE A 101 -13.69 -8.20 -3.44
N LYS A 102 -12.78 -8.10 -4.38
CA LYS A 102 -12.98 -7.35 -5.64
C LYS A 102 -13.44 -8.23 -6.80
N GLY A 103 -13.06 -9.51 -6.78
CA GLY A 103 -13.41 -10.47 -7.83
C GLY A 103 -12.79 -10.17 -9.19
N VAL A 104 -11.63 -9.49 -9.24
CA VAL A 104 -10.98 -9.05 -10.49
C VAL A 104 -9.86 -9.97 -10.96
N ILE A 105 -9.40 -10.89 -10.10
CA ILE A 105 -8.36 -11.87 -10.42
C ILE A 105 -8.80 -13.28 -10.05
N ASP A 106 -8.31 -14.25 -10.80
CA ASP A 106 -8.61 -15.66 -10.61
C ASP A 106 -7.49 -16.41 -9.86
N ASP A 107 -7.69 -17.71 -9.65
CA ASP A 107 -6.77 -18.57 -8.92
C ASP A 107 -5.43 -18.72 -9.65
N GLU A 108 -5.42 -18.73 -10.98
CA GLU A 108 -4.22 -18.85 -11.78
C GLU A 108 -3.33 -17.61 -11.63
N GLN A 109 -3.93 -16.43 -11.69
CA GLN A 109 -3.23 -15.15 -11.48
C GLN A 109 -2.63 -15.06 -10.08
N ILE A 110 -3.31 -15.55 -9.03
CA ILE A 110 -2.77 -15.61 -7.67
C ILE A 110 -1.53 -16.51 -7.63
N ILE A 111 -1.57 -17.68 -8.27
CA ILE A 111 -0.44 -18.61 -8.34
C ILE A 111 0.74 -17.94 -9.07
N GLN A 112 0.51 -17.32 -10.22
CA GLN A 112 1.54 -16.61 -10.98
C GLN A 112 2.23 -15.52 -10.15
N VAL A 113 1.47 -14.74 -9.38
CA VAL A 113 2.04 -13.73 -8.50
C VAL A 113 2.90 -14.37 -7.40
N LEU A 114 2.44 -15.45 -6.78
CA LEU A 114 3.22 -16.17 -5.77
C LEU A 114 4.54 -16.73 -6.34
N GLU A 115 4.53 -17.25 -7.55
CA GLU A 115 5.72 -17.69 -8.26
C GLU A 115 6.67 -16.52 -8.55
N LYS A 116 6.14 -15.42 -9.09
CA LYS A 116 6.91 -14.21 -9.42
C LYS A 116 7.67 -13.63 -8.24
N ILE A 117 7.11 -13.71 -7.03
CA ILE A 117 7.78 -13.24 -5.81
C ILE A 117 8.62 -14.33 -5.11
N GLY A 118 8.71 -15.53 -5.69
CA GLY A 118 9.45 -16.67 -5.15
C GLY A 118 8.83 -17.28 -3.91
N LEU A 119 7.50 -17.40 -3.88
CA LEU A 119 6.71 -18.12 -2.86
C LEU A 119 5.88 -19.26 -3.44
N GLY A 120 6.07 -19.67 -4.70
CA GLY A 120 5.30 -20.74 -5.35
C GLY A 120 5.33 -22.04 -4.54
N GLU A 121 6.51 -22.58 -4.21
CA GLU A 121 6.67 -23.80 -3.39
C GLU A 121 6.10 -23.65 -1.96
N ALA A 122 6.02 -22.44 -1.46
CA ALA A 122 5.51 -22.15 -0.12
C ALA A 122 4.03 -21.74 -0.11
N ALA A 123 3.37 -21.67 -1.26
CA ALA A 123 1.97 -21.22 -1.40
C ALA A 123 1.02 -22.01 -0.49
N GLY A 124 1.21 -23.33 -0.37
CA GLY A 124 0.42 -24.22 0.49
C GLY A 124 0.84 -24.26 1.97
N LYS A 125 1.92 -23.57 2.35
CA LYS A 125 2.42 -23.55 3.72
C LYS A 125 1.62 -22.52 4.55
N LYS A 126 1.25 -22.87 5.79
CA LYS A 126 0.56 -21.95 6.69
C LYS A 126 1.39 -20.69 6.98
N TYR A 127 0.76 -19.52 6.96
CA TYR A 127 1.42 -18.23 7.16
C TYR A 127 2.20 -18.13 8.48
N ARG A 128 1.73 -18.75 9.56
CA ARG A 128 2.48 -18.81 10.83
C ARG A 128 3.86 -19.44 10.71
N LYS A 129 4.06 -20.30 9.70
CA LYS A 129 5.34 -20.96 9.42
C LYS A 129 6.24 -20.18 8.44
N TYR A 130 5.81 -19.02 7.97
CA TYR A 130 6.60 -18.16 7.10
C TYR A 130 7.70 -17.45 7.89
N SER A 131 8.90 -17.36 7.31
CA SER A 131 9.93 -16.46 7.81
C SER A 131 9.51 -15.01 7.65
N LEU A 132 10.19 -14.08 8.32
CA LEU A 132 9.92 -12.64 8.18
C LEU A 132 9.98 -12.20 6.71
N GLY A 133 11.01 -12.62 5.97
CA GLY A 133 11.14 -12.30 4.55
C GLY A 133 10.01 -12.88 3.70
N MET A 134 9.54 -14.10 3.98
CA MET A 134 8.37 -14.68 3.29
C MET A 134 7.09 -13.90 3.60
N LYS A 135 6.91 -13.44 4.84
CA LYS A 135 5.78 -12.60 5.23
C LYS A 135 5.77 -11.27 4.48
N GLN A 136 6.93 -10.62 4.38
CA GLN A 136 7.08 -9.40 3.60
C GLN A 136 6.81 -9.61 2.11
N LYS A 137 7.33 -10.70 1.53
CA LYS A 137 7.03 -11.09 0.15
C LYS A 137 5.53 -11.27 -0.08
N LEU A 138 4.83 -11.98 0.82
CA LEU A 138 3.38 -12.14 0.69
C LEU A 138 2.63 -10.79 0.75
N GLY A 139 3.10 -9.85 1.57
CA GLY A 139 2.57 -8.47 1.58
C GLY A 139 2.79 -7.75 0.25
N ILE A 140 3.95 -7.95 -0.39
CA ILE A 140 4.20 -7.42 -1.74
C ILE A 140 3.27 -8.08 -2.76
N ALA A 141 3.06 -9.40 -2.67
CA ALA A 141 2.11 -10.11 -3.53
C ALA A 141 0.70 -9.50 -3.47
N GLN A 142 0.21 -9.22 -2.27
CA GLN A 142 -1.07 -8.55 -2.06
C GLN A 142 -1.17 -7.21 -2.80
N VAL A 143 -0.08 -6.44 -2.80
CA VAL A 143 -0.05 -5.10 -3.43
C VAL A 143 -0.07 -5.17 -4.95
N ILE A 144 0.57 -6.19 -5.54
CA ILE A 144 0.77 -6.28 -7.00
C ILE A 144 -0.18 -7.27 -7.69
N MET A 145 -0.98 -8.03 -6.95
CA MET A 145 -1.78 -9.11 -7.54
C MET A 145 -2.94 -8.60 -8.42
N GLU A 146 -3.39 -7.38 -8.22
CA GLU A 146 -4.53 -6.78 -8.94
C GLU A 146 -4.09 -5.75 -9.99
N ASN A 147 -2.79 -5.72 -10.36
CA ASN A 147 -2.22 -4.82 -11.37
C ASN A 147 -1.73 -5.57 -12.60
#